data_2381991e8b2cba6700e2cffa2b637b15
#
_entry.id   2381991e8b2cba6700e2cffa2b637b15
#
_cell.length_a   1.000
_cell.length_b   1.000
_cell.length_c   1.000
_cell.angle_alpha   90.00
_cell.angle_beta   90.00
_cell.angle_gamma   90.00
#
_symmetry.space_group_name_H-M   'P 1'
#
loop_
_entity.id
_entity.type
_entity.pdbx_description
1 polymer ?
#
loop_
_entity_poly.entity_id
_entity_poly.type
_entity_poly.pdbx_seq_one_letter_code
_entity_poly.pdbx_strand_id
1 'polypeptide(L)' 'MAEKEDKMNVEKAILDAATEEFLSKGFSGARTVAIAEKAGVTHAMLHYYFRTKEKLFECIID' A
#
# COMPACT_ATOMS: atom_id res chain seq x y z
N MET A 1 7.80 6.46 21.13
CA MET A 1 7.88 5.15 20.56
C MET A 1 6.68 4.77 19.71
N ALA A 2 5.51 4.89 20.28
CA ALA A 2 4.29 4.52 19.58
C ALA A 2 4.06 5.36 18.34
N GLU A 3 4.37 6.62 18.39
CA GLU A 3 4.09 7.49 17.26
C GLU A 3 4.92 7.14 16.04
N LYS A 4 6.18 6.85 16.28
CA LYS A 4 7.03 6.42 15.17
C LYS A 4 6.55 5.14 14.58
N GLU A 5 6.19 4.23 15.44
CA GLU A 5 5.72 2.93 14.97
C GLU A 5 4.41 3.05 14.21
N ASP A 6 3.55 3.97 14.64
CA ASP A 6 2.30 4.17 13.95
C ASP A 6 2.52 4.59 12.51
N LYS A 7 3.46 5.52 12.31
CA LYS A 7 3.77 5.97 10.96
C LYS A 7 4.32 4.83 10.13
N MET A 8 5.27 4.09 10.67
CA MET A 8 5.85 2.98 9.96
C MET A 8 4.82 1.90 9.70
N ASN A 9 3.90 1.72 10.64
CA ASN A 9 2.87 0.71 10.47
C ASN A 9 1.93 1.04 9.33
N VAL A 10 1.64 2.31 9.11
CA VAL A 10 0.77 2.68 8.00
C VAL A 10 1.44 2.34 6.68
N GLU A 11 2.70 2.72 6.52
CA GLU A 11 3.41 2.40 5.29
C GLU A 11 3.50 0.90 5.10
N LYS A 12 3.84 0.20 6.15
CA LYS A 12 3.99 -1.24 6.06
C LYS A 12 2.67 -1.90 5.76
N ALA A 13 1.59 -1.44 6.38
CA ALA A 13 0.28 -2.00 6.10
C ALA A 13 -0.09 -1.81 4.64
N ILE A 14 0.22 -0.65 4.09
CA ILE A 14 -0.07 -0.40 2.68
C ILE A 14 0.76 -1.33 1.80
N LEU A 15 2.04 -1.48 2.11
CA LEU A 15 2.90 -2.34 1.31
C LEU A 15 2.49 -3.81 1.41
N ASP A 16 2.11 -4.24 2.60
CA ASP A 16 1.64 -5.62 2.76
C ASP A 16 0.36 -5.85 1.97
N ALA A 17 -0.56 -4.91 2.07
CA ALA A 17 -1.82 -5.02 1.32
C ALA A 17 -1.56 -5.00 -0.18
N ALA A 18 -0.64 -4.15 -0.62
CA ALA A 18 -0.30 -4.07 -2.03
C ALA A 18 0.32 -5.37 -2.51
N THR A 19 1.18 -5.96 -1.71
CA THR A 19 1.79 -7.23 -2.07
C THR A 19 0.73 -8.30 -2.29
N GLU A 20 -0.23 -8.39 -1.37
CA GLU A 20 -1.31 -9.34 -1.53
C GLU A 20 -2.13 -9.08 -2.77
N GLU A 21 -2.42 -7.81 -3.01
CA GLU A 21 -3.24 -7.46 -4.17
C GLU A 21 -2.51 -7.80 -5.47
N PHE A 22 -1.23 -7.49 -5.54
CA PHE A 22 -0.45 -7.79 -6.74
C PHE A 22 -0.32 -9.29 -6.96
N LEU A 23 -0.10 -10.04 -5.88
CA LEU A 23 -0.01 -11.49 -6.01
C LEU A 23 -1.32 -12.10 -6.45
N SER A 24 -2.41 -11.54 -5.98
CA SER A 24 -3.73 -12.09 -6.27
C SER A 24 -4.20 -11.73 -7.68
N LYS A 25 -3.97 -10.49 -8.10
CA LYS A 25 -4.56 -9.99 -9.34
C LYS A 25 -3.54 -9.54 -10.37
N GLY A 26 -2.28 -9.62 -10.05
CA GLY A 26 -1.25 -9.11 -10.93
C GLY A 26 -1.20 -7.60 -10.89
N PHE A 27 -0.15 -7.04 -11.47
CA PHE A 27 0.01 -5.59 -11.45
C PHE A 27 -1.14 -4.89 -12.17
N SER A 28 -1.51 -5.40 -13.33
CA SER A 28 -2.57 -4.76 -14.12
C SER A 28 -3.92 -4.81 -13.43
N GLY A 29 -4.20 -5.91 -12.75
CA GLY A 29 -5.51 -6.07 -12.11
C GLY A 29 -5.60 -5.48 -10.73
N ALA A 30 -4.47 -5.13 -10.13
CA ALA A 30 -4.47 -4.59 -8.79
C ALA A 30 -4.98 -3.15 -8.80
N ARG A 31 -5.75 -2.79 -7.77
CA ARG A 31 -6.33 -1.46 -7.69
C ARG A 31 -5.92 -0.81 -6.37
N THR A 32 -5.55 0.46 -6.46
CA THR A 32 -5.13 1.19 -5.25
C THR A 32 -6.27 1.32 -4.26
N VAL A 33 -7.50 1.45 -4.76
CA VAL A 33 -8.65 1.52 -3.86
C VAL A 33 -8.74 0.25 -3.02
N ALA A 34 -8.57 -0.90 -3.65
CA ALA A 34 -8.62 -2.17 -2.93
C ALA A 34 -7.47 -2.28 -1.94
N ILE A 35 -6.30 -1.81 -2.34
CA ILE A 35 -5.14 -1.84 -1.46
C ILE A 35 -5.40 -0.99 -0.22
N ALA A 36 -5.97 0.20 -0.40
CA ALA A 36 -6.27 1.06 0.72
C ALA A 36 -7.25 0.38 1.68
N GLU A 37 -8.26 -0.27 1.14
CA GLU A 37 -9.23 -0.97 1.96
C GLU A 37 -8.58 -2.09 2.75
N LYS A 38 -7.74 -2.86 2.11
CA LYS A 38 -7.05 -3.96 2.78
C LYS A 38 -6.14 -3.42 3.89
N ALA A 39 -5.49 -2.30 3.63
CA ALA A 39 -4.59 -1.71 4.60
C ALA A 39 -5.32 -1.01 5.74
N GLY A 40 -6.61 -0.75 5.57
CA GLY A 40 -7.37 -0.07 6.60
C GLY A 40 -7.16 1.42 6.61
N VAL A 41 -6.81 2.00 5.46
CA VAL A 41 -6.59 3.44 5.36
C VAL A 41 -7.46 3.99 4.25
N THR A 42 -7.59 5.30 4.21
CA THR A 42 -8.33 5.94 3.14
C THR A 42 -7.49 5.96 1.87
N HIS A 43 -8.17 6.07 0.74
CA HIS A 43 -7.46 6.18 -0.53
C HIS A 43 -6.57 7.42 -0.56
N ALA A 44 -7.05 8.51 0.05
CA ALA A 44 -6.26 9.72 0.11
C ALA A 44 -4.97 9.50 0.89
N MET A 45 -5.05 8.76 1.98
CA MET A 45 -3.87 8.48 2.78
C MET A 45 -2.88 7.61 2.00
N LEU A 46 -3.37 6.63 1.30
CA LEU A 46 -2.51 5.81 0.47
C LEU A 46 -1.80 6.67 -0.56
N HIS A 47 -2.53 7.58 -1.20
CA HIS A 47 -1.96 8.48 -2.19
C HIS A 47 -0.92 9.42 -1.59
N TYR A 48 -1.09 9.75 -0.33
CA TYR A 48 -0.12 10.59 0.34
C TYR A 48 1.24 9.90 0.42
N TYR A 49 1.24 8.62 0.73
CA TYR A 49 2.47 7.85 0.86
C TYR A 49 2.98 7.36 -0.49
N PHE A 50 2.08 6.91 -1.35
CA PHE A 50 2.47 6.34 -2.65
C PHE A 50 1.56 6.92 -3.72
N ARG A 51 2.14 7.74 -4.56
CA ARG A 51 1.38 8.48 -5.55
C ARG A 51 0.77 7.62 -6.64
N THR A 52 1.47 6.57 -7.02
CA THR A 52 1.04 5.74 -8.13
C THR A 52 1.21 4.27 -7.79
N LYS A 53 0.55 3.44 -8.58
CA LYS A 53 0.67 2.00 -8.42
C LYS A 53 2.10 1.55 -8.73
N GLU A 54 2.74 2.23 -9.67
CA GLU A 54 4.12 1.92 -10.00
C GLU A 54 5.05 2.17 -8.82
N LYS A 55 4.82 3.23 -8.08
CA LYS A 55 5.62 3.50 -6.90
C LYS A 55 5.49 2.41 -5.86
N LEU A 56 4.26 1.94 -5.67
CA LEU A 56 4.03 0.82 -4.76
C LEU A 56 4.81 -0.40 -5.20
N PHE A 57 4.71 -0.71 -6.48
CA PHE A 57 5.34 -1.89 -7.01
C PHE A 57 6.86 -1.83 -6.86
N GLU A 58 7.43 -0.67 -7.13
CA GLU A 58 8.87 -0.47 -7.00
C GLU A 58 9.34 -0.74 -5.58
N CYS A 59 8.56 -0.28 -4.60
CA CYS A 59 8.93 -0.48 -3.21
C CYS A 59 8.89 -1.94 -2.83
N ILE A 60 7.99 -2.69 -3.43
CA ILE A 60 7.82 -4.10 -3.08
C ILE A 60 8.92 -4.96 -3.68
N ILE A 61 9.25 -4.72 -4.93
CA ILE A 61 10.22 -5.58 -5.61
C ILE A 61 11.66 -5.19 -5.31
N ASP A 62 11.85 -4.05 -4.70
CA ASP A 62 13.18 -3.61 -4.36
C ASP A 62 13.70 -4.41 -3.14
#